data_ce456f5767ed4096cd616d679552e042
#
_entry.id   ce456f5767ed4096cd616d679552e042
#
_cell.length_a   1.000
_cell.length_b   1.000
_cell.length_c   1.000
_cell.angle_alpha   90.00
_cell.angle_beta   90.00
_cell.angle_gamma   90.00
#
_symmetry.space_group_name_H-M   'P 1'
#
loop_
_entity.id
_entity.type
_entity.pdbx_description
1 polymer ?
#
loop_
_entity_poly.entity_id
_entity_poly.type
_entity_poly.pdbx_seq_one_letter_code
_entity_poly.pdbx_strand_id
1 'polypeptide(L)'
;KEHGILRKKDFQFMERFAGKRGPAEQKTETRSAIRCLRENLIGMDQVKEQVMETVQVMKFNRLRKEMGMKKSSYHNVHMMLGAPGTAKTTVAKLMGKIMEEEKLLPGSQFTCVNGAELKGMYVGHSAPKTKALFEENDIIVIDEAYSLTGDRSEPDSFSREAIAQLVIELEEHAEDKLVIFAEYGGTDVDEKNNKMKEFIDANPGIKSRINSTFYFPSYTAPEMAEIFKKHAEISGYELPENWKEPITAYFSTRVNDENFGNGREARALFEKVSVQMAKRIMGDANGGLQNSINEKAIKQCRISDIEGAIRRAREENKQISGRVKVHNRIGF
;
A
#
# COMPACT_ATOMS: atom_id res chain seq x y z
N LYS A 1 16.50 -19.16 4.27
CA LYS A 1 15.06 -19.01 3.94
C LYS A 1 14.49 -18.07 4.97
N GLU A 2 14.59 -16.79 4.69
CA GLU A 2 14.19 -15.72 5.61
C GLU A 2 12.75 -15.37 5.27
N HIS A 3 11.84 -15.69 6.16
CA HIS A 3 10.47 -15.20 6.12
C HIS A 3 10.47 -13.72 6.39
N GLY A 4 9.65 -12.98 5.59
CA GLY A 4 9.60 -11.53 5.55
C GLY A 4 9.10 -10.85 6.83
N ILE A 5 9.86 -10.94 7.88
CA ILE A 5 9.74 -10.06 9.04
C ILE A 5 10.32 -8.73 8.60
N LEU A 6 9.46 -7.73 8.43
CA LEU A 6 9.88 -6.36 8.18
C LEU A 6 10.74 -5.90 9.36
N ARG A 7 12.06 -5.90 9.16
CA ARG A 7 13.03 -5.39 10.13
C ARG A 7 12.95 -3.86 10.16
N LYS A 8 13.48 -3.28 11.22
CA LYS A 8 13.69 -1.82 11.42
C LYS A 8 14.13 -1.07 10.13
N LYS A 9 14.73 -1.77 9.16
CA LYS A 9 15.10 -1.28 7.82
C LYS A 9 13.91 -0.86 6.94
N ASP A 10 12.76 -1.49 7.09
CA ASP A 10 11.58 -1.19 6.25
C ASP A 10 10.86 0.06 6.77
N PHE A 11 11.05 0.38 8.06
CA PHE A 11 10.67 1.68 8.63
C PHE A 11 11.60 2.82 8.20
N GLN A 12 12.85 2.54 7.81
CA GLN A 12 13.77 3.54 7.23
C GLN A 12 13.23 4.12 5.91
N PHE A 13 12.37 3.40 5.20
CA PHE A 13 11.67 3.95 4.05
C PHE A 13 10.72 5.09 4.45
N MET A 14 10.01 4.96 5.58
CA MET A 14 9.16 6.03 6.11
C MET A 14 9.97 7.15 6.78
N GLU A 15 11.10 6.85 7.41
CA GLU A 15 12.05 7.86 7.94
C GLU A 15 12.71 8.66 6.81
N ARG A 16 12.89 8.10 5.61
CA ARG A 16 13.36 8.82 4.42
C ARG A 16 12.31 9.80 3.89
N PHE A 17 11.01 9.62 4.18
CA PHE A 17 9.99 10.63 3.92
C PHE A 17 10.10 11.85 4.84
N ALA A 18 10.85 11.78 5.92
CA ALA A 18 11.18 12.90 6.80
C ALA A 18 12.56 13.46 6.40
N GLY A 19 12.60 14.32 5.38
CA GLY A 19 13.80 14.86 4.74
C GLY A 19 15.00 15.12 5.68
N LYS A 20 16.16 14.55 5.35
CA LYS A 20 17.43 14.86 5.98
C LYS A 20 17.85 16.28 5.61
N ARG A 21 17.91 17.18 6.58
CA ARG A 21 18.78 18.36 6.54
C ARG A 21 20.21 17.92 6.93
N GLY A 22 21.23 18.53 6.32
CA GLY A 22 22.63 18.24 6.56
C GLY A 22 23.09 18.39 8.03
N PRO A 23 24.39 18.16 8.37
CA PRO A 23 24.86 17.97 9.73
C PRO A 23 24.87 19.27 10.52
N ALA A 24 23.76 19.62 11.12
CA ALA A 24 23.65 20.59 12.20
C ALA A 24 22.43 20.21 13.04
N GLU A 25 22.71 19.74 14.25
CA GLU A 25 21.79 19.52 15.37
C GLU A 25 20.55 18.65 15.11
N GLN A 26 20.73 17.35 15.29
CA GLN A 26 19.65 16.36 15.42
C GLN A 26 18.88 16.58 16.73
N LYS A 27 17.89 17.48 16.72
CA LYS A 27 16.64 17.22 17.41
C LYS A 27 15.72 16.62 16.36
N THR A 28 15.65 15.30 16.30
CA THR A 28 14.68 14.54 15.54
C THR A 28 13.29 14.88 16.13
N GLU A 29 12.62 15.91 15.58
CA GLU A 29 11.17 16.00 15.69
C GLU A 29 10.61 14.76 14.99
N THR A 30 10.29 13.75 15.78
CA THR A 30 9.52 12.57 15.32
C THR A 30 8.20 13.14 14.84
N ARG A 31 8.05 13.28 13.52
CA ARG A 31 6.78 13.73 12.94
C ARG A 31 5.74 12.70 13.35
N SER A 32 4.68 13.12 14.04
CA SER A 32 3.62 12.21 14.47
C SER A 32 3.05 11.50 13.24
N ALA A 33 2.65 10.24 13.38
CA ALA A 33 2.09 9.45 12.29
C ALA A 33 0.81 10.10 11.72
N ILE A 34 0.06 10.84 12.55
CA ILE A 34 -1.09 11.67 12.13
C ILE A 34 -0.64 12.74 11.14
N ARG A 35 0.46 13.42 11.41
CA ARG A 35 1.00 14.42 10.50
C ARG A 35 1.45 13.80 9.18
N CYS A 36 2.09 12.63 9.25
CA CYS A 36 2.47 11.86 8.06
C CYS A 36 1.25 11.45 7.23
N LEU A 37 0.16 11.03 7.85
CA LEU A 37 -1.09 10.69 7.17
C LEU A 37 -1.67 11.91 6.43
N ARG A 38 -1.69 13.06 7.07
CA ARG A 38 -2.29 14.28 6.50
C ARG A 38 -1.44 14.91 5.40
N GLU A 39 -0.11 15.01 5.60
CA GLU A 39 0.80 15.76 4.71
C GLU A 39 1.42 14.89 3.62
N ASN A 40 1.65 13.59 3.89
CA ASN A 40 2.38 12.73 2.97
C ASN A 40 1.50 11.84 2.10
N LEU A 41 0.29 11.54 2.53
CA LEU A 41 -0.67 10.83 1.68
C LEU A 41 -1.31 11.83 0.72
N ILE A 42 -1.07 11.66 -0.57
CA ILE A 42 -1.67 12.47 -1.62
C ILE A 42 -3.14 12.06 -1.79
N GLY A 43 -4.04 13.02 -1.93
CA GLY A 43 -5.48 12.76 -2.06
C GLY A 43 -6.04 11.94 -0.88
N MET A 44 -6.99 11.06 -1.16
CA MET A 44 -7.55 10.10 -0.21
C MET A 44 -8.20 10.76 1.02
N ASP A 45 -8.85 11.91 0.87
CA ASP A 45 -9.34 12.70 2.00
C ASP A 45 -10.39 11.95 2.82
N GLN A 46 -11.31 11.22 2.17
CA GLN A 46 -12.27 10.35 2.86
C GLN A 46 -11.59 9.25 3.67
N VAL A 47 -10.54 8.63 3.12
CA VAL A 47 -9.76 7.60 3.84
C VAL A 47 -9.07 8.18 5.05
N LYS A 48 -8.49 9.40 4.93
CA LYS A 48 -7.86 10.10 6.06
C LYS A 48 -8.86 10.39 7.17
N GLU A 49 -10.06 10.86 6.81
CA GLU A 49 -11.14 11.11 7.77
C GLU A 49 -11.57 9.83 8.47
N GLN A 50 -11.84 8.76 7.73
CA GLN A 50 -12.22 7.46 8.30
C GLN A 50 -11.15 6.88 9.24
N VAL A 51 -9.86 7.03 8.91
CA VAL A 51 -8.77 6.63 9.82
C VAL A 51 -8.85 7.42 11.13
N MET A 52 -9.05 8.73 11.05
CA MET A 52 -9.15 9.59 12.24
C MET A 52 -10.39 9.28 13.07
N GLU A 53 -11.54 9.00 12.44
CA GLU A 53 -12.76 8.55 13.12
C GLU A 53 -12.52 7.22 13.85
N THR A 54 -11.87 6.25 13.21
CA THR A 54 -11.52 4.97 13.84
C THR A 54 -10.66 5.19 15.10
N VAL A 55 -9.63 6.03 15.00
CA VAL A 55 -8.78 6.38 16.15
C VAL A 55 -9.59 7.05 17.28
N GLN A 56 -10.51 7.95 16.93
CA GLN A 56 -11.37 8.62 17.93
C GLN A 56 -12.30 7.63 18.64
N VAL A 57 -12.91 6.69 17.92
CA VAL A 57 -13.77 5.65 18.48
C VAL A 57 -12.98 4.75 19.45
N MET A 58 -11.77 4.36 19.06
CA MET A 58 -10.91 3.56 19.94
C MET A 58 -10.52 4.33 21.21
N LYS A 59 -10.15 5.61 21.09
CA LYS A 59 -9.89 6.48 22.27
C LYS A 59 -11.09 6.56 23.19
N PHE A 60 -12.28 6.74 22.61
CA PHE A 60 -13.53 6.80 23.37
C PHE A 60 -13.82 5.47 24.09
N ASN A 61 -13.66 4.33 23.42
CA ASN A 61 -13.86 3.01 24.03
C ASN A 61 -12.86 2.75 25.16
N ARG A 62 -11.61 3.20 25.02
CA ARG A 62 -10.60 3.13 26.07
C ARG A 62 -11.02 3.95 27.30
N LEU A 63 -11.47 5.20 27.10
CA LEU A 63 -11.99 6.03 28.21
C LEU A 63 -13.18 5.37 28.92
N ARG A 64 -14.10 4.76 28.17
CA ARG A 64 -15.22 4.00 28.76
C ARG A 64 -14.73 2.86 29.65
N LYS A 65 -13.72 2.12 29.20
CA LYS A 65 -13.10 1.02 29.95
C LYS A 65 -12.45 1.54 31.23
N GLU A 66 -11.71 2.65 31.16
CA GLU A 66 -11.07 3.30 32.31
C GLU A 66 -12.11 3.79 33.35
N MET A 67 -13.31 4.18 32.88
CA MET A 67 -14.45 4.57 33.73
C MET A 67 -15.28 3.38 34.24
N GLY A 68 -14.86 2.14 33.99
CA GLY A 68 -15.57 0.92 34.46
C GLY A 68 -16.88 0.64 33.70
N MET A 69 -17.10 1.24 32.56
CA MET A 69 -18.27 0.96 31.72
C MET A 69 -18.18 -0.40 31.06
N LYS A 70 -19.32 -0.97 30.67
CA LYS A 70 -19.36 -2.24 29.93
C LYS A 70 -18.50 -2.18 28.67
N LYS A 71 -17.85 -3.33 28.38
CA LYS A 71 -17.05 -3.54 27.17
C LYS A 71 -17.88 -3.18 25.92
N SER A 72 -17.27 -2.48 24.99
CA SER A 72 -17.84 -2.22 23.67
C SER A 72 -17.80 -3.48 22.82
N SER A 73 -18.76 -3.66 21.92
CA SER A 73 -18.71 -4.70 20.88
C SER A 73 -17.89 -4.27 19.67
N TYR A 74 -17.04 -3.26 19.80
CA TYR A 74 -16.23 -2.75 18.70
C TYR A 74 -15.07 -3.70 18.41
N HIS A 75 -15.02 -4.20 17.19
CA HIS A 75 -13.90 -4.97 16.67
C HIS A 75 -13.00 -4.05 15.83
N ASN A 76 -11.70 -4.09 16.07
CA ASN A 76 -10.73 -3.31 15.31
C ASN A 76 -10.35 -4.05 14.01
N VAL A 77 -11.38 -4.42 13.26
CA VAL A 77 -11.30 -5.18 12.01
C VAL A 77 -11.87 -4.33 10.88
N HIS A 78 -11.10 -4.13 9.84
CA HIS A 78 -11.45 -3.26 8.74
C HIS A 78 -11.20 -3.92 7.39
N MET A 79 -11.89 -3.42 6.37
CA MET A 79 -11.70 -3.83 4.99
C MET A 79 -11.16 -2.64 4.18
N MET A 80 -10.15 -2.87 3.33
CA MET A 80 -9.58 -1.88 2.43
C MET A 80 -9.73 -2.33 0.98
N LEU A 81 -10.57 -1.63 0.24
CA LEU A 81 -10.89 -1.93 -1.17
C LEU A 81 -10.34 -0.85 -2.09
N GLY A 82 -9.82 -1.24 -3.24
CA GLY A 82 -9.37 -0.30 -4.26
C GLY A 82 -8.31 -0.90 -5.19
N ALA A 83 -8.03 -0.20 -6.29
CA ALA A 83 -7.10 -0.64 -7.31
C ALA A 83 -5.66 -0.85 -6.77
N PRO A 84 -4.80 -1.60 -7.47
CA PRO A 84 -3.39 -1.72 -7.12
C PRO A 84 -2.70 -0.36 -7.08
N GLY A 85 -1.80 -0.17 -6.10
CA GLY A 85 -1.02 1.06 -6.00
C GLY A 85 -1.74 2.28 -5.43
N THR A 86 -2.95 2.13 -4.86
CA THR A 86 -3.71 3.21 -4.21
C THR A 86 -3.34 3.45 -2.73
N ALA A 87 -2.18 3.00 -2.30
CA ALA A 87 -1.60 3.20 -0.96
C ALA A 87 -2.28 2.45 0.20
N LYS A 88 -3.11 1.41 -0.03
CA LYS A 88 -3.74 0.61 1.04
C LYS A 88 -2.78 0.17 2.13
N THR A 89 -1.71 -0.54 1.77
CA THR A 89 -0.70 -1.02 2.73
C THR A 89 0.03 0.13 3.45
N THR A 90 0.21 1.27 2.78
CA THR A 90 0.81 2.47 3.39
C THR A 90 -0.10 3.05 4.46
N VAL A 91 -1.41 3.14 4.18
CA VAL A 91 -2.41 3.61 5.14
C VAL A 91 -2.54 2.65 6.31
N ALA A 92 -2.55 1.33 6.05
CA ALA A 92 -2.56 0.32 7.10
C ALA A 92 -1.39 0.48 8.08
N LYS A 93 -0.18 0.68 7.56
CA LYS A 93 1.02 0.95 8.38
C LYS A 93 0.92 2.25 9.18
N LEU A 94 0.44 3.32 8.54
CA LEU A 94 0.24 4.62 9.22
C LEU A 94 -0.84 4.51 10.31
N MET A 95 -1.92 3.82 10.05
CA MET A 95 -3.01 3.59 11.00
C MET A 95 -2.48 2.84 12.23
N GLY A 96 -1.74 1.76 12.03
CA GLY A 96 -1.11 1.03 13.14
C GLY A 96 -0.14 1.89 13.94
N LYS A 97 0.69 2.70 13.26
CA LYS A 97 1.62 3.61 13.93
C LYS A 97 0.91 4.71 14.72
N ILE A 98 -0.19 5.26 14.20
CA ILE A 98 -1.04 6.21 14.94
C ILE A 98 -1.60 5.55 16.20
N MET A 99 -2.10 4.32 16.08
CA MET A 99 -2.65 3.59 17.21
C MET A 99 -1.60 3.26 18.28
N GLU A 100 -0.36 2.96 17.87
CA GLU A 100 0.77 2.79 18.78
C GLU A 100 1.12 4.11 19.48
N GLU A 101 1.32 5.22 18.74
CA GLU A 101 1.64 6.53 19.32
C GLU A 101 0.57 7.00 20.33
N GLU A 102 -0.70 6.69 20.03
CA GLU A 102 -1.85 6.98 20.90
C GLU A 102 -2.10 5.92 21.99
N LYS A 103 -1.22 4.90 22.07
CA LYS A 103 -1.31 3.77 23.03
C LYS A 103 -2.64 3.02 22.97
N LEU A 104 -3.21 2.88 21.78
CA LEU A 104 -4.46 2.16 21.54
C LEU A 104 -4.23 0.67 21.28
N LEU A 105 -3.02 0.29 20.86
CA LEU A 105 -2.56 -1.09 20.70
C LEU A 105 -1.42 -1.38 21.67
N PRO A 106 -1.22 -2.63 22.10
CA PRO A 106 -0.14 -3.03 23.01
C PRO A 106 1.23 -2.94 22.36
N GLY A 107 1.32 -3.02 21.04
CA GLY A 107 2.56 -2.97 20.27
C GLY A 107 2.35 -2.49 18.84
N SER A 108 3.39 -2.65 18.02
CA SER A 108 3.42 -2.19 16.63
C SER A 108 4.01 -3.22 15.65
N GLN A 109 4.03 -4.49 16.04
CA GLN A 109 4.49 -5.56 15.17
C GLN A 109 3.54 -5.67 13.98
N PHE A 110 4.07 -5.36 12.79
CA PHE A 110 3.31 -5.32 11.55
C PHE A 110 3.63 -6.52 10.68
N THR A 111 2.59 -7.16 10.17
CA THR A 111 2.72 -8.18 9.13
C THR A 111 1.73 -7.94 7.99
N CYS A 112 2.09 -8.39 6.80
CA CYS A 112 1.21 -8.42 5.64
C CYS A 112 1.39 -9.77 4.97
N VAL A 113 0.34 -10.57 4.99
CA VAL A 113 0.32 -11.93 4.43
C VAL A 113 -0.73 -12.01 3.33
N ASN A 114 -0.49 -12.87 2.33
CA ASN A 114 -1.55 -13.22 1.38
C ASN A 114 -2.49 -14.24 2.03
N GLY A 115 -3.80 -14.15 1.75
CA GLY A 115 -4.78 -15.10 2.30
C GLY A 115 -4.39 -16.56 2.06
N ALA A 116 -3.87 -16.88 0.88
CA ALA A 116 -3.41 -18.24 0.57
C ALA A 116 -2.29 -18.73 1.49
N GLU A 117 -1.48 -17.83 2.05
CA GLU A 117 -0.41 -18.19 2.97
C GLU A 117 -0.92 -18.72 4.31
N LEU A 118 -2.17 -18.44 4.69
CA LEU A 118 -2.78 -18.97 5.92
C LEU A 118 -3.08 -20.47 5.83
N LYS A 119 -3.13 -21.03 4.62
CA LYS A 119 -3.30 -22.47 4.42
C LYS A 119 -2.06 -23.24 4.86
N GLY A 120 -2.27 -24.31 5.59
CA GLY A 120 -1.21 -25.24 5.98
C GLY A 120 -0.76 -26.12 4.82
N MET A 121 0.41 -26.74 4.96
CA MET A 121 0.89 -27.76 4.00
C MET A 121 0.27 -29.14 4.26
N TYR A 122 -0.19 -29.39 5.49
CA TYR A 122 -0.80 -30.64 5.93
C TYR A 122 -2.08 -30.35 6.71
N VAL A 123 -3.00 -31.31 6.76
CA VAL A 123 -4.23 -31.22 7.57
C VAL A 123 -3.86 -30.98 9.03
N GLY A 124 -4.54 -30.03 9.68
CA GLY A 124 -4.26 -29.64 11.06
C GLY A 124 -3.18 -28.55 11.20
N HIS A 125 -2.59 -28.03 10.11
CA HIS A 125 -1.56 -26.98 10.16
C HIS A 125 -2.09 -25.57 9.92
N SER A 126 -3.29 -25.41 9.37
CA SER A 126 -3.84 -24.08 9.06
C SER A 126 -4.22 -23.30 10.32
N ALA A 127 -4.86 -23.95 11.29
CA ALA A 127 -5.25 -23.32 12.54
C ALA A 127 -4.06 -22.85 13.39
N PRO A 128 -3.03 -23.68 13.68
CA PRO A 128 -1.84 -23.21 14.39
C PRO A 128 -1.11 -22.08 13.68
N LYS A 129 -1.06 -22.10 12.35
CA LYS A 129 -0.42 -21.05 11.55
C LYS A 129 -1.19 -19.72 11.66
N THR A 130 -2.51 -19.76 11.58
CA THR A 130 -3.37 -18.59 11.77
C THR A 130 -3.23 -18.03 13.18
N LYS A 131 -3.22 -18.92 14.21
CA LYS A 131 -3.03 -18.51 15.59
C LYS A 131 -1.67 -17.85 15.84
N ALA A 132 -0.57 -18.43 15.34
CA ALA A 132 0.76 -17.87 15.45
C ALA A 132 0.86 -16.47 14.81
N LEU A 133 0.15 -16.22 13.69
CA LEU A 133 0.08 -14.90 13.07
C LEU A 133 -0.44 -13.84 14.05
N PHE A 134 -1.47 -14.17 14.82
CA PHE A 134 -2.05 -13.26 15.82
C PHE A 134 -1.20 -13.16 17.09
N GLU A 135 -0.56 -14.23 17.54
CA GLU A 135 0.33 -14.20 18.70
C GLU A 135 1.57 -13.31 18.47
N GLU A 136 2.11 -13.29 17.26
CA GLU A 136 3.36 -12.61 16.92
C GLU A 136 3.17 -11.15 16.48
N ASN A 137 1.96 -10.74 16.09
CA ASN A 137 1.75 -9.44 15.46
C ASN A 137 0.59 -8.67 16.08
N ASP A 138 0.72 -7.33 16.11
CA ASP A 138 -0.29 -6.39 16.61
C ASP A 138 -1.13 -5.79 15.47
N ILE A 139 -0.52 -5.70 14.29
CA ILE A 139 -1.12 -5.13 13.08
C ILE A 139 -1.00 -6.15 11.96
N ILE A 140 -2.13 -6.69 11.54
CA ILE A 140 -2.21 -7.81 10.60
C ILE A 140 -2.97 -7.36 9.35
N VAL A 141 -2.30 -7.37 8.21
CA VAL A 141 -2.93 -7.15 6.90
C VAL A 141 -3.01 -8.48 6.18
N ILE A 142 -4.23 -8.91 5.86
CA ILE A 142 -4.49 -10.11 5.06
C ILE A 142 -4.87 -9.63 3.67
N ASP A 143 -3.90 -9.69 2.77
CA ASP A 143 -4.06 -9.29 1.39
C ASP A 143 -4.65 -10.43 0.57
N GLU A 144 -5.51 -10.10 -0.40
CA GLU A 144 -6.22 -11.07 -1.20
C GLU A 144 -6.90 -12.18 -0.36
N ALA A 145 -7.59 -11.80 0.73
CA ALA A 145 -8.21 -12.76 1.65
C ALA A 145 -9.16 -13.75 0.98
N TYR A 146 -9.77 -13.39 -0.15
CA TYR A 146 -10.57 -14.30 -0.98
C TYR A 146 -9.77 -15.52 -1.48
N SER A 147 -8.45 -15.44 -1.55
CA SER A 147 -7.59 -16.58 -1.91
C SER A 147 -7.64 -17.72 -0.90
N LEU A 148 -8.17 -17.45 0.32
CA LEU A 148 -8.48 -18.50 1.29
C LEU A 148 -9.53 -19.48 0.77
N THR A 149 -10.54 -19.03 0.04
CA THR A 149 -11.59 -19.92 -0.50
C THR A 149 -11.19 -20.59 -1.81
N GLY A 150 -10.22 -20.02 -2.55
CA GLY A 150 -9.82 -20.49 -3.88
C GLY A 150 -10.91 -20.27 -4.94
N ASP A 151 -10.71 -20.81 -6.16
CA ASP A 151 -11.66 -20.69 -7.28
C ASP A 151 -12.79 -21.75 -7.22
N ARG A 152 -12.94 -22.47 -6.11
CA ARG A 152 -13.93 -23.53 -5.95
C ARG A 152 -15.16 -23.00 -5.22
N SER A 153 -16.33 -23.49 -5.62
CA SER A 153 -17.61 -23.18 -4.97
C SER A 153 -17.70 -23.60 -3.51
N GLU A 154 -16.85 -24.55 -3.07
CA GLU A 154 -16.70 -24.96 -1.68
C GLU A 154 -15.25 -24.86 -1.22
N PRO A 155 -14.97 -24.25 -0.05
CA PRO A 155 -13.63 -24.21 0.52
C PRO A 155 -13.12 -25.62 0.82
N ASP A 156 -11.85 -25.89 0.51
CA ASP A 156 -11.16 -27.10 0.92
C ASP A 156 -11.00 -27.19 2.45
N SER A 157 -10.55 -28.35 2.97
CA SER A 157 -10.40 -28.55 4.42
C SER A 157 -9.40 -27.56 5.05
N PHE A 158 -8.33 -27.20 4.33
CA PHE A 158 -7.32 -26.24 4.80
C PHE A 158 -7.92 -24.83 4.92
N SER A 159 -8.70 -24.43 3.93
CA SER A 159 -9.43 -23.16 3.91
C SER A 159 -10.41 -23.05 5.07
N ARG A 160 -11.24 -24.10 5.26
CA ARG A 160 -12.21 -24.15 6.36
C ARG A 160 -11.55 -24.06 7.73
N GLU A 161 -10.45 -24.77 7.92
CA GLU A 161 -9.67 -24.74 9.16
C GLU A 161 -9.08 -23.34 9.42
N ALA A 162 -8.45 -22.72 8.41
CA ALA A 162 -7.89 -21.38 8.52
C ALA A 162 -8.98 -20.33 8.82
N ILE A 163 -10.12 -20.38 8.12
CA ILE A 163 -11.24 -19.44 8.31
C ILE A 163 -11.86 -19.61 9.71
N ALA A 164 -12.05 -20.85 10.17
CA ALA A 164 -12.60 -21.11 11.49
C ALA A 164 -11.69 -20.53 12.59
N GLN A 165 -10.38 -20.76 12.51
CA GLN A 165 -9.43 -20.19 13.45
C GLN A 165 -9.40 -18.66 13.35
N LEU A 166 -9.41 -18.11 12.13
CA LEU A 166 -9.43 -16.66 11.92
C LEU A 166 -10.64 -16.00 12.63
N VAL A 167 -11.83 -16.61 12.55
CA VAL A 167 -13.02 -16.11 13.26
C VAL A 167 -12.83 -16.09 14.77
N ILE A 168 -12.15 -17.12 15.34
CA ILE A 168 -11.83 -17.19 16.75
C ILE A 168 -10.87 -16.06 17.14
N GLU A 169 -9.78 -15.91 16.40
CA GLU A 169 -8.78 -14.87 16.69
C GLU A 169 -9.35 -13.44 16.56
N LEU A 170 -10.23 -13.20 15.57
CA LEU A 170 -10.92 -11.92 15.41
C LEU A 170 -11.83 -11.58 16.59
N GLU A 171 -12.40 -12.57 17.27
CA GLU A 171 -13.22 -12.37 18.49
C GLU A 171 -12.34 -12.16 19.72
N GLU A 172 -11.33 -13.02 19.90
CA GLU A 172 -10.46 -12.98 21.08
C GLU A 172 -9.63 -11.70 21.13
N HIS A 173 -9.18 -11.22 19.94
CA HIS A 173 -8.33 -10.05 19.78
C HIS A 173 -9.04 -8.80 19.24
N ALA A 174 -10.34 -8.70 19.46
CA ALA A 174 -11.18 -7.62 18.93
C ALA A 174 -10.69 -6.20 19.28
N GLU A 175 -10.05 -6.01 20.45
CA GLU A 175 -9.67 -4.70 20.96
C GLU A 175 -8.15 -4.44 20.95
N ASP A 176 -7.33 -5.49 20.92
CA ASP A 176 -5.87 -5.40 21.11
C ASP A 176 -5.06 -5.58 19.82
N LYS A 177 -5.71 -5.95 18.72
CA LYS A 177 -5.10 -6.08 17.40
C LYS A 177 -5.81 -5.23 16.38
N LEU A 178 -5.06 -4.73 15.38
CA LEU A 178 -5.61 -4.14 14.17
C LEU A 178 -5.57 -5.17 13.05
N VAL A 179 -6.73 -5.58 12.55
CA VAL A 179 -6.82 -6.53 11.44
C VAL A 179 -7.43 -5.87 10.22
N ILE A 180 -6.78 -5.98 9.09
CA ILE A 180 -7.19 -5.37 7.84
C ILE A 180 -7.25 -6.42 6.74
N PHE A 181 -8.43 -6.61 6.16
CA PHE A 181 -8.61 -7.36 4.94
C PHE A 181 -8.42 -6.43 3.74
N ALA A 182 -7.45 -6.70 2.90
CA ALA A 182 -7.16 -5.87 1.72
C ALA A 182 -7.44 -6.64 0.43
N GLU A 183 -7.93 -5.92 -0.58
CA GLU A 183 -8.15 -6.46 -1.92
C GLU A 183 -7.59 -5.54 -3.00
N TYR A 184 -7.08 -6.15 -4.06
CA TYR A 184 -6.73 -5.51 -5.32
C TYR A 184 -7.88 -5.64 -6.34
N GLY A 185 -9.08 -5.17 -5.98
CA GLY A 185 -10.21 -5.11 -6.89
C GLY A 185 -10.34 -3.75 -7.56
N GLY A 186 -10.95 -3.70 -8.76
CA GLY A 186 -11.20 -2.45 -9.49
C GLY A 186 -12.08 -1.47 -8.68
N THR A 187 -11.91 -0.18 -8.96
CA THR A 187 -12.68 0.92 -8.35
C THR A 187 -14.13 0.96 -8.79
N ASP A 188 -14.44 0.29 -9.87
CA ASP A 188 -15.80 0.13 -10.31
C ASP A 188 -16.46 -0.97 -9.49
N VAL A 189 -17.49 -0.55 -8.79
CA VAL A 189 -18.45 -1.39 -8.06
C VAL A 189 -19.23 -2.25 -9.09
N ASP A 190 -18.53 -2.92 -9.98
CA ASP A 190 -19.10 -4.01 -10.74
C ASP A 190 -19.32 -5.17 -9.77
N GLU A 191 -20.51 -5.14 -9.17
CA GLU A 191 -21.00 -6.11 -8.19
C GLU A 191 -20.84 -7.57 -8.64
N LYS A 192 -20.59 -7.80 -9.92
CA LYS A 192 -20.57 -9.14 -10.52
C LYS A 192 -19.24 -9.90 -10.41
N ASN A 193 -18.12 -9.25 -10.04
CA ASN A 193 -16.80 -9.90 -9.94
C ASN A 193 -16.03 -9.50 -8.69
N ASN A 194 -16.70 -9.11 -7.61
CA ASN A 194 -16.02 -8.74 -6.37
C ASN A 194 -15.76 -9.97 -5.51
N LYS A 195 -14.62 -10.62 -5.72
CA LYS A 195 -14.19 -11.83 -4.98
C LYS A 195 -14.16 -11.62 -3.47
N MET A 196 -13.81 -10.41 -3.00
CA MET A 196 -13.82 -10.09 -1.58
C MET A 196 -15.24 -10.06 -1.02
N LYS A 197 -16.19 -9.48 -1.75
CA LYS A 197 -17.59 -9.49 -1.35
C LYS A 197 -18.12 -10.93 -1.26
N GLU A 198 -17.82 -11.76 -2.26
CA GLU A 198 -18.19 -13.18 -2.24
C GLU A 198 -17.59 -13.91 -1.04
N PHE A 199 -16.30 -13.67 -0.76
CA PHE A 199 -15.60 -14.22 0.40
C PHE A 199 -16.26 -13.81 1.72
N ILE A 200 -16.57 -12.51 1.89
CA ILE A 200 -17.20 -11.98 3.10
C ILE A 200 -18.63 -12.49 3.25
N ASP A 201 -19.41 -12.54 2.18
CA ASP A 201 -20.80 -13.03 2.21
C ASP A 201 -20.88 -14.53 2.50
N ALA A 202 -19.91 -15.30 2.05
CA ALA A 202 -19.77 -16.73 2.36
C ALA A 202 -19.32 -17.00 3.81
N ASN A 203 -18.82 -15.99 4.53
CA ASN A 203 -18.27 -16.13 5.88
C ASN A 203 -18.94 -15.17 6.87
N PRO A 204 -20.19 -15.46 7.34
CA PRO A 204 -20.91 -14.57 8.24
C PRO A 204 -20.17 -14.23 9.54
N GLY A 205 -19.32 -15.15 10.03
CA GLY A 205 -18.48 -14.93 11.19
C GLY A 205 -17.46 -13.83 10.98
N ILE A 206 -16.83 -13.74 9.81
CA ILE A 206 -15.93 -12.65 9.45
C ILE A 206 -16.74 -11.37 9.22
N LYS A 207 -17.83 -11.47 8.44
CA LYS A 207 -18.69 -10.34 8.08
C LYS A 207 -19.17 -9.56 9.31
N SER A 208 -19.61 -10.25 10.34
CA SER A 208 -20.13 -9.61 11.57
C SER A 208 -19.06 -8.90 12.40
N ARG A 209 -17.77 -9.14 12.13
CA ARG A 209 -16.64 -8.55 12.85
C ARG A 209 -15.99 -7.40 12.10
N ILE A 210 -16.27 -7.25 10.79
CA ILE A 210 -15.80 -6.09 10.01
C ILE A 210 -16.56 -4.86 10.47
N ASN A 211 -15.82 -3.89 10.98
CA ASN A 211 -16.41 -2.68 11.54
C ASN A 211 -16.57 -1.56 10.50
N SER A 212 -15.62 -1.41 9.60
CA SER A 212 -15.70 -0.41 8.53
C SER A 212 -14.97 -0.85 7.26
N THR A 213 -15.38 -0.24 6.14
CA THR A 213 -14.76 -0.43 4.84
C THR A 213 -14.19 0.90 4.35
N PHE A 214 -12.91 0.89 4.01
CA PHE A 214 -12.19 2.01 3.43
C PHE A 214 -12.13 1.82 1.91
N TYR A 215 -12.65 2.77 1.16
CA TYR A 215 -12.61 2.77 -0.30
C TYR A 215 -11.48 3.67 -0.80
N PHE A 216 -10.56 3.08 -1.56
CA PHE A 216 -9.40 3.76 -2.12
C PHE A 216 -9.64 4.02 -3.61
N PRO A 217 -10.06 5.22 -3.99
CA PRO A 217 -10.24 5.56 -5.39
C PRO A 217 -8.90 5.56 -6.14
N SER A 218 -8.94 5.38 -7.46
CA SER A 218 -7.78 5.61 -8.30
C SER A 218 -7.37 7.08 -8.25
N TYR A 219 -6.07 7.32 -8.33
CA TYR A 219 -5.53 8.67 -8.36
C TYR A 219 -5.86 9.38 -9.67
N THR A 220 -6.16 10.67 -9.58
CA THR A 220 -6.27 11.57 -10.71
C THR A 220 -4.88 11.87 -11.29
N ALA A 221 -4.82 12.34 -12.55
CA ALA A 221 -3.54 12.70 -13.18
C ALA A 221 -2.75 13.78 -12.41
N PRO A 222 -3.36 14.83 -11.84
CA PRO A 222 -2.66 15.77 -10.97
C PRO A 222 -2.09 15.12 -9.71
N GLU A 223 -2.84 14.22 -9.04
CA GLU A 223 -2.37 13.50 -7.87
C GLU A 223 -1.19 12.57 -8.21
N MET A 224 -1.25 11.91 -9.36
CA MET A 224 -0.14 11.09 -9.87
C MET A 224 1.13 11.93 -10.10
N ALA A 225 0.99 13.16 -10.58
CA ALA A 225 2.12 14.07 -10.71
C ALA A 225 2.72 14.45 -9.34
N GLU A 226 1.89 14.68 -8.32
CA GLU A 226 2.38 14.95 -6.97
C GLU A 226 3.05 13.70 -6.35
N ILE A 227 2.53 12.49 -6.60
CA ILE A 227 3.18 11.23 -6.18
C ILE A 227 4.55 11.10 -6.86
N PHE A 228 4.64 11.38 -8.15
CA PHE A 228 5.93 11.41 -8.88
C PHE A 228 6.91 12.38 -8.24
N LYS A 229 6.46 13.62 -7.96
CA LYS A 229 7.28 14.63 -7.26
C LYS A 229 7.79 14.12 -5.91
N LYS A 230 6.94 13.46 -5.13
CA LYS A 230 7.38 12.87 -3.85
C LYS A 230 8.47 11.84 -4.03
N HIS A 231 8.40 10.99 -5.06
CA HIS A 231 9.49 10.05 -5.35
C HIS A 231 10.80 10.77 -5.67
N ALA A 232 10.73 11.86 -6.44
CA ALA A 232 11.91 12.69 -6.72
C ALA A 232 12.52 13.31 -5.45
N GLU A 233 11.69 13.94 -4.62
CA GLU A 233 12.11 14.56 -3.36
C GLU A 233 12.76 13.56 -2.40
N ILE A 234 12.17 12.38 -2.21
CA ILE A 234 12.71 11.31 -1.38
C ILE A 234 14.06 10.83 -1.88
N SER A 235 14.21 10.77 -3.20
CA SER A 235 15.45 10.34 -3.85
C SER A 235 16.50 11.46 -3.92
N GLY A 236 16.17 12.67 -3.43
CA GLY A 236 17.07 13.83 -3.41
C GLY A 236 17.26 14.51 -4.77
N TYR A 237 16.30 14.32 -5.70
CA TYR A 237 16.31 14.98 -6.99
C TYR A 237 15.56 16.31 -6.96
N GLU A 238 16.11 17.29 -7.65
CA GLU A 238 15.52 18.61 -7.86
C GLU A 238 14.85 18.62 -9.24
N LEU A 239 13.54 18.81 -9.27
CA LEU A 239 12.77 18.88 -10.51
C LEU A 239 12.87 20.28 -11.14
N PRO A 240 12.87 20.43 -12.49
CA PRO A 240 12.82 21.71 -13.15
C PRO A 240 11.46 22.40 -12.93
N GLU A 241 11.39 23.73 -13.03
CA GLU A 241 10.16 24.50 -12.75
C GLU A 241 8.94 24.00 -13.55
N ASN A 242 9.14 23.59 -14.80
CA ASN A 242 8.09 23.14 -15.71
C ASN A 242 7.85 21.62 -15.71
N TRP A 243 8.22 20.92 -14.63
CA TRP A 243 8.11 19.46 -14.53
C TRP A 243 6.67 18.94 -14.55
N LYS A 244 5.72 19.69 -13.99
CA LYS A 244 4.37 19.23 -13.66
C LYS A 244 3.50 18.96 -14.89
N GLU A 245 3.55 19.86 -15.87
CA GLU A 245 2.69 19.79 -17.05
C GLU A 245 2.91 18.49 -17.87
N PRO A 246 4.15 18.12 -18.31
CA PRO A 246 4.35 16.91 -19.08
C PRO A 246 4.02 15.63 -18.31
N ILE A 247 4.25 15.60 -16.99
CA ILE A 247 3.90 14.46 -16.15
C ILE A 247 2.38 14.30 -16.03
N THR A 248 1.67 15.41 -15.76
CA THR A 248 0.20 15.40 -15.69
C THR A 248 -0.42 15.00 -17.04
N ALA A 249 0.09 15.54 -18.16
CA ALA A 249 -0.36 15.19 -19.50
C ALA A 249 -0.11 13.70 -19.82
N TYR A 250 1.00 13.13 -19.37
CA TYR A 250 1.24 11.70 -19.49
C TYR A 250 0.20 10.89 -18.72
N PHE A 251 -0.02 11.18 -17.44
CA PHE A 251 -0.97 10.43 -16.63
C PHE A 251 -2.43 10.62 -17.06
N SER A 252 -2.80 11.78 -17.63
CA SER A 252 -4.15 11.99 -18.19
C SER A 252 -4.49 10.99 -19.29
N THR A 253 -3.50 10.45 -19.99
CA THR A 253 -3.72 9.41 -21.00
C THR A 253 -3.75 7.99 -20.42
N ARG A 254 -3.42 7.83 -19.10
CA ARG A 254 -3.26 6.52 -18.46
C ARG A 254 -4.32 6.19 -17.42
N VAL A 255 -4.85 7.23 -16.73
CA VAL A 255 -5.76 7.02 -15.57
C VAL A 255 -7.06 6.28 -15.90
N ASN A 256 -7.44 6.22 -17.19
CA ASN A 256 -8.63 5.50 -17.64
C ASN A 256 -8.33 4.08 -18.15
N ASP A 257 -7.08 3.62 -18.07
CA ASP A 257 -6.73 2.27 -18.51
C ASP A 257 -7.16 1.24 -17.45
N GLU A 258 -7.78 0.13 -17.87
CA GLU A 258 -8.22 -0.95 -16.97
C GLU A 258 -7.10 -1.49 -16.09
N ASN A 259 -5.88 -1.51 -16.59
CA ASN A 259 -4.69 -1.99 -15.87
C ASN A 259 -3.85 -0.85 -15.28
N PHE A 260 -4.48 0.27 -14.94
CA PHE A 260 -3.76 1.40 -14.38
C PHE A 260 -3.20 1.10 -12.99
N GLY A 261 -1.88 1.14 -12.85
CA GLY A 261 -1.15 0.75 -11.65
C GLY A 261 -1.03 1.83 -10.58
N ASN A 262 -1.71 2.99 -10.75
CA ASN A 262 -1.71 4.10 -9.79
C ASN A 262 -0.28 4.47 -9.33
N GLY A 263 -0.03 4.61 -8.03
CA GLY A 263 1.28 5.00 -7.48
C GLY A 263 2.45 4.12 -7.93
N ARG A 264 2.20 2.86 -8.34
CA ARG A 264 3.25 2.01 -8.93
C ARG A 264 3.71 2.56 -10.28
N GLU A 265 2.80 3.11 -11.10
CA GLU A 265 3.17 3.75 -12.37
C GLU A 265 3.93 5.06 -12.17
N ALA A 266 3.56 5.86 -11.15
CA ALA A 266 4.32 7.06 -10.82
C ALA A 266 5.76 6.73 -10.45
N ARG A 267 5.96 5.69 -9.64
CA ARG A 267 7.28 5.18 -9.29
C ARG A 267 8.04 4.66 -10.51
N ALA A 268 7.38 3.86 -11.35
CA ALA A 268 8.00 3.32 -12.57
C ALA A 268 8.43 4.42 -13.55
N LEU A 269 7.62 5.49 -13.68
CA LEU A 269 8.01 6.65 -14.49
C LEU A 269 9.21 7.38 -13.88
N PHE A 270 9.23 7.57 -12.55
CA PHE A 270 10.35 8.18 -11.85
C PHE A 270 11.66 7.36 -12.04
N GLU A 271 11.59 6.03 -11.93
CA GLU A 271 12.74 5.15 -12.19
C GLU A 271 13.26 5.32 -13.63
N LYS A 272 12.38 5.51 -14.62
CA LYS A 272 12.76 5.81 -16.00
C LYS A 272 13.44 7.18 -16.16
N VAL A 273 12.99 8.19 -15.41
CA VAL A 273 13.65 9.50 -15.35
C VAL A 273 15.06 9.36 -14.79
N SER A 274 15.23 8.60 -13.72
CA SER A 274 16.56 8.32 -13.13
C SER A 274 17.50 7.66 -14.14
N VAL A 275 16.98 6.75 -14.99
CA VAL A 275 17.77 6.13 -16.08
C VAL A 275 18.18 7.16 -17.14
N GLN A 276 17.28 8.10 -17.53
CA GLN A 276 17.64 9.15 -18.49
C GLN A 276 18.71 10.10 -17.93
N MET A 277 18.57 10.49 -16.64
CA MET A 277 19.57 11.26 -15.94
C MET A 277 20.94 10.57 -15.93
N ALA A 278 20.95 9.27 -15.57
CA ALA A 278 22.19 8.48 -15.57
C ALA A 278 22.85 8.45 -16.95
N LYS A 279 22.07 8.21 -18.03
CA LYS A 279 22.60 8.25 -19.40
C LYS A 279 23.18 9.62 -19.76
N ARG A 280 22.52 10.71 -19.40
CA ARG A 280 23.01 12.06 -19.66
C ARG A 280 24.29 12.38 -18.91
N ILE A 281 24.40 11.94 -17.65
CA ILE A 281 25.52 12.27 -16.75
C ILE A 281 26.74 11.39 -17.05
N MET A 282 26.51 10.09 -17.31
CA MET A 282 27.60 9.12 -17.50
C MET A 282 28.05 9.04 -18.97
N GLY A 283 27.30 9.63 -19.89
CA GLY A 283 27.50 9.47 -21.34
C GLY A 283 26.97 8.12 -21.84
N ASP A 284 26.90 7.98 -23.16
CA ASP A 284 26.72 6.66 -23.77
C ASP A 284 27.95 5.80 -23.45
N ALA A 285 27.78 4.49 -23.33
CA ALA A 285 28.80 3.53 -22.85
C ALA A 285 30.18 3.59 -23.55
N ASN A 286 30.30 4.38 -24.64
CA ASN A 286 31.51 4.65 -25.39
C ASN A 286 32.10 6.07 -25.14
N GLY A 287 31.46 6.91 -24.34
CA GLY A 287 31.91 8.27 -24.02
C GLY A 287 32.65 8.31 -22.69
N GLY A 288 33.88 8.74 -22.70
CA GLY A 288 34.73 8.85 -21.49
C GLY A 288 34.02 9.66 -20.40
N LEU A 289 34.22 9.26 -19.15
CA LEU A 289 33.78 9.95 -17.94
C LEU A 289 34.08 11.46 -18.07
N GLN A 290 33.03 12.29 -18.02
CA GLN A 290 33.22 13.73 -17.94
C GLN A 290 33.97 14.04 -16.63
N ASN A 291 35.15 14.66 -16.74
CA ASN A 291 36.09 14.92 -15.66
C ASN A 291 35.57 15.86 -14.53
N SER A 292 34.27 16.18 -14.49
CA SER A 292 33.70 17.05 -13.45
C SER A 292 32.20 16.76 -13.19
N ILE A 293 31.90 15.53 -12.74
CA ILE A 293 30.57 15.24 -12.20
C ILE A 293 30.50 15.90 -10.81
N ASN A 294 29.71 16.97 -10.68
CA ASN A 294 29.48 17.63 -9.39
C ASN A 294 28.13 17.18 -8.79
N GLU A 295 27.97 17.35 -7.50
CA GLU A 295 26.78 16.98 -6.74
C GLU A 295 25.50 17.62 -7.32
N LYS A 296 25.59 18.87 -7.80
CA LYS A 296 24.49 19.59 -8.42
C LYS A 296 24.00 18.90 -9.70
N ALA A 297 24.92 18.43 -10.55
CA ALA A 297 24.55 17.72 -11.78
C ALA A 297 23.81 16.41 -11.49
N ILE A 298 24.17 15.70 -10.42
CA ILE A 298 23.53 14.45 -10.00
C ILE A 298 22.12 14.69 -9.44
N LYS A 299 21.91 15.80 -8.72
CA LYS A 299 20.62 16.13 -8.12
C LYS A 299 19.64 16.76 -9.11
N GLN A 300 20.14 17.52 -10.09
CA GLN A 300 19.31 18.32 -10.97
C GLN A 300 18.73 17.51 -12.15
N CYS A 301 17.44 17.24 -12.09
CA CYS A 301 16.68 16.70 -13.21
C CYS A 301 16.43 17.78 -14.26
N ARG A 302 16.55 17.43 -15.52
CA ARG A 302 16.23 18.31 -16.66
C ARG A 302 14.90 17.90 -17.28
N ILE A 303 14.25 18.85 -17.93
CA ILE A 303 13.00 18.56 -18.66
C ILE A 303 13.20 17.47 -19.75
N SER A 304 14.36 17.47 -20.39
CA SER A 304 14.72 16.43 -21.39
C SER A 304 14.79 15.03 -20.80
N ASP A 305 15.16 14.88 -19.52
CA ASP A 305 15.17 13.58 -18.83
C ASP A 305 13.73 13.07 -18.63
N ILE A 306 12.81 13.97 -18.27
CA ILE A 306 11.38 13.68 -18.09
C ILE A 306 10.75 13.30 -19.43
N GLU A 307 10.96 14.11 -20.48
CA GLU A 307 10.42 13.85 -21.81
C GLU A 307 10.95 12.54 -22.41
N GLY A 308 12.24 12.26 -22.21
CA GLY A 308 12.86 11.01 -22.61
C GLY A 308 12.25 9.79 -21.90
N ALA A 309 11.98 9.91 -20.61
CA ALA A 309 11.33 8.86 -19.82
C ALA A 309 9.88 8.63 -20.26
N ILE A 310 9.11 9.70 -20.51
CA ILE A 310 7.73 9.62 -21.00
C ILE A 310 7.68 8.94 -22.37
N ARG A 311 8.58 9.32 -23.30
CA ARG A 311 8.66 8.69 -24.62
C ARG A 311 8.89 7.19 -24.50
N ARG A 312 9.88 6.79 -23.72
CA ARG A 312 10.18 5.39 -23.44
C ARG A 312 9.00 4.63 -22.84
N ALA A 313 8.32 5.23 -21.84
CA ALA A 313 7.15 4.63 -21.22
C ALA A 313 6.00 4.42 -22.22
N ARG A 314 5.78 5.39 -23.14
CA ARG A 314 4.77 5.26 -24.21
C ARG A 314 5.11 4.16 -25.22
N GLU A 315 6.38 4.00 -25.58
CA GLU A 315 6.85 2.94 -26.47
C GLU A 315 6.65 1.56 -25.86
N GLU A 316 7.03 1.37 -24.60
CA GLU A 316 6.84 0.11 -23.87
C GLU A 316 5.34 -0.25 -23.76
N ASN A 317 4.48 0.70 -23.43
CA ASN A 317 3.04 0.49 -23.36
C ASN A 317 2.42 0.09 -24.72
N LYS A 318 2.87 0.70 -25.81
CA LYS A 318 2.44 0.30 -27.17
C LYS A 318 2.85 -1.13 -27.51
N GLN A 319 4.05 -1.55 -27.14
CA GLN A 319 4.52 -2.92 -27.36
C GLN A 319 3.70 -3.96 -26.59
N ILE A 320 3.35 -3.65 -25.34
CA ILE A 320 2.51 -4.52 -24.49
C ILE A 320 1.10 -4.63 -25.10
N SER A 321 0.47 -3.51 -25.44
CA SER A 321 -0.87 -3.49 -26.06
C SER A 321 -0.89 -4.18 -27.44
N GLY A 322 0.18 -4.07 -28.22
CA GLY A 322 0.34 -4.77 -29.50
C GLY A 322 0.44 -6.29 -29.32
N ARG A 323 1.16 -6.77 -28.31
CA ARG A 323 1.28 -8.21 -28.02
C ARG A 323 -0.03 -8.83 -27.53
N VAL A 324 -0.79 -8.13 -26.70
CA VAL A 324 -2.10 -8.58 -26.22
C VAL A 324 -3.09 -8.73 -27.39
N LYS A 325 -3.11 -7.79 -28.35
CA LYS A 325 -3.97 -7.90 -29.54
C LYS A 325 -3.59 -9.06 -30.47
N VAL A 326 -2.34 -9.45 -30.52
CA VAL A 326 -1.88 -10.60 -31.32
C VAL A 326 -2.29 -11.92 -30.63
N HIS A 327 -2.19 -12.02 -29.32
CA HIS A 327 -2.60 -13.23 -28.59
C HIS A 327 -4.10 -13.50 -28.67
N ASN A 328 -4.92 -12.44 -28.61
CA ASN A 328 -6.39 -12.56 -28.75
C ASN A 328 -6.84 -12.87 -30.21
N ARG A 329 -5.95 -12.79 -31.20
CA ARG A 329 -6.22 -13.20 -32.58
C ARG A 329 -5.82 -14.64 -32.90
N ILE A 330 -5.09 -15.30 -32.01
CA ILE A 330 -4.66 -16.71 -32.13
C ILE A 330 -5.39 -17.57 -31.08
N GLY A 331 -6.67 -17.24 -30.83
CA GLY A 331 -7.53 -18.06 -30.00
C GLY A 331 -8.19 -19.15 -30.85
N PHE A 332 -7.73 -20.38 -30.70
CA PHE A 332 -8.52 -21.59 -31.02
C PHE A 332 -9.43 -21.90 -29.83
#